data_b27cbfffda2c3929b9e6059913459d42
#
_entry.id   b27cbfffda2c3929b9e6059913459d42
#
_cell.length_a   1.000
_cell.length_b   1.000
_cell.length_c   1.000
_cell.angle_alpha   90.00
_cell.angle_beta   90.00
_cell.angle_gamma   90.00
#
_symmetry.space_group_name_H-M   'P 1'
#
loop_
_entity.id
_entity.type
_entity.pdbx_description
1 polymer ?
#
loop_
_entity_poly.entity_id
_entity_poly.type
_entity_poly.pdbx_seq_one_letter_code
_entity_poly.pdbx_strand_id
1 'polypeptide(L)'
;MKKSSHLLRNGLFIIAVSFLLTSCQLSRYVFYNFADIRDHKKFQSRPLRADSVKFLFYATDKAKFPKAINDVPFDQYLEENKTVAFLIIKNDTIQYEKYFEGYDQESVVPSFSMAKSVTSILIGCAIDEGFIKSVDEPITNYIPELNEKGFDRVTIRHLLQMTSGIEFKESYSNPFGDAASFYYGRNLRKKISKMEMKTEPGTQFEYISGNTQLLGLVLERALLGKTLTQYLQEKLWTPLGMEYDASWSIDRKKEGLEKTFCCLNACARDYARIGRLYLNKGNWNGKQIVSQKWVEESTKLDTTAGSASFYQFQWWLPAPGVDFMAEGILGQFIYVNPSKDLIIVRLGKKEGEANWWSVFMSLASAY
;
A
#
# COMPACT_ATOMS: atom_id res chain seq x y z
N MET A 1 26.12 54.92 4.64
CA MET A 1 25.43 53.96 5.56
C MET A 1 24.38 53.05 4.95
N LYS A 2 23.81 53.31 3.75
CA LYS A 2 22.78 52.43 3.13
C LYS A 2 23.28 51.12 2.46
N LYS A 3 24.54 51.02 2.03
CA LYS A 3 25.10 49.84 1.37
C LYS A 3 25.37 48.63 2.33
N SER A 4 25.63 48.89 3.61
CA SER A 4 25.92 47.83 4.59
C SER A 4 24.66 47.03 5.00
N SER A 5 23.48 47.66 5.02
CA SER A 5 22.26 47.01 5.42
C SER A 5 21.70 45.98 4.36
N HIS A 6 21.97 46.23 3.08
CA HIS A 6 21.58 45.30 1.99
C HIS A 6 22.48 44.05 1.97
N LEU A 7 23.77 44.17 2.25
CA LEU A 7 24.68 43.04 2.32
C LEU A 7 24.36 42.13 3.52
N LEU A 8 24.03 42.67 4.69
CA LEU A 8 23.60 41.91 5.85
C LEU A 8 22.25 41.21 5.61
N ARG A 9 21.30 41.88 4.96
CA ARG A 9 19.98 41.32 4.65
C ARG A 9 20.06 40.20 3.62
N ASN A 10 20.89 40.34 2.60
CA ASN A 10 21.14 39.30 1.60
C ASN A 10 21.94 38.12 2.21
N GLY A 11 22.90 38.37 3.10
CA GLY A 11 23.63 37.34 3.83
C GLY A 11 22.71 36.54 4.75
N LEU A 12 21.83 37.17 5.51
CA LEU A 12 20.81 36.52 6.35
C LEU A 12 19.79 35.71 5.53
N PHE A 13 19.39 36.21 4.37
CA PHE A 13 18.49 35.50 3.47
C PHE A 13 19.16 34.25 2.88
N ILE A 14 20.42 34.32 2.45
CA ILE A 14 21.20 33.17 1.96
C ILE A 14 21.43 32.15 3.07
N ILE A 15 21.71 32.56 4.30
CA ILE A 15 21.87 31.67 5.45
C ILE A 15 20.53 31.02 5.79
N ALA A 16 19.42 31.75 5.80
CA ALA A 16 18.11 31.20 6.04
C ALA A 16 17.68 30.20 4.96
N VAL A 17 17.96 30.50 3.69
CA VAL A 17 17.72 29.57 2.56
C VAL A 17 18.62 28.34 2.66
N SER A 18 19.88 28.50 3.05
CA SER A 18 20.80 27.38 3.29
C SER A 18 20.37 26.52 4.46
N PHE A 19 19.84 27.09 5.54
CA PHE A 19 19.25 26.33 6.67
C PHE A 19 17.96 25.62 6.28
N LEU A 20 17.12 26.19 5.43
CA LEU A 20 15.93 25.55 4.87
C LEU A 20 16.30 24.38 3.96
N LEU A 21 17.36 24.48 3.18
CA LEU A 21 17.87 23.42 2.32
C LEU A 21 18.56 22.27 3.10
N THR A 22 19.02 22.52 4.33
CA THR A 22 19.58 21.49 5.21
C THR A 22 18.54 20.68 5.97
N SER A 23 17.28 21.10 6.01
CA SER A 23 16.18 20.26 6.48
C SER A 23 15.99 19.08 5.50
N CYS A 24 16.52 17.92 5.86
CA CYS A 24 16.55 16.71 5.03
C CYS A 24 15.18 16.30 4.46
N GLN A 25 14.08 16.71 5.09
CA GLN A 25 12.71 16.45 4.65
C GLN A 25 12.26 17.46 3.59
N LEU A 26 12.47 18.75 3.83
CA LEU A 26 12.05 19.82 2.91
C LEU A 26 12.84 19.77 1.61
N SER A 27 14.16 19.56 1.66
CA SER A 27 14.97 19.40 0.46
C SER A 27 14.51 18.19 -0.37
N ARG A 28 14.20 17.05 0.27
CA ARG A 28 13.69 15.88 -0.44
C ARG A 28 12.32 16.11 -1.03
N TYR A 29 11.40 16.78 -0.32
CA TYR A 29 10.10 17.15 -0.87
C TYR A 29 10.26 18.03 -2.12
N VAL A 30 11.11 19.05 -2.06
CA VAL A 30 11.38 19.94 -3.20
C VAL A 30 12.04 19.20 -4.37
N PHE A 31 13.06 18.36 -4.10
CA PHE A 31 13.75 17.61 -5.14
C PHE A 31 12.92 16.48 -5.75
N TYR A 32 12.02 15.86 -4.98
CA TYR A 32 11.22 14.73 -5.46
C TYR A 32 9.88 15.17 -6.04
N ASN A 33 9.42 16.38 -5.72
CA ASN A 33 8.29 17.08 -6.33
C ASN A 33 7.05 16.19 -6.54
N PHE A 34 6.29 15.92 -5.48
CA PHE A 34 5.17 15.00 -5.43
C PHE A 34 5.52 13.51 -5.61
N ALA A 35 4.58 12.64 -5.24
CA ALA A 35 4.72 11.20 -5.45
C ALA A 35 4.72 10.86 -6.95
N ASP A 36 5.62 9.97 -7.37
CA ASP A 36 5.80 9.56 -8.76
C ASP A 36 6.04 8.05 -8.82
N ILE A 37 5.56 7.39 -9.87
CA ILE A 37 5.72 5.93 -10.05
C ILE A 37 7.17 5.47 -10.24
N ARG A 38 8.13 6.38 -10.29
CA ARG A 38 9.58 6.11 -10.31
C ARG A 38 10.24 6.32 -8.95
N ASP A 39 9.47 6.59 -7.89
CA ASP A 39 10.02 6.89 -6.56
C ASP A 39 10.75 5.71 -5.93
N HIS A 40 10.49 4.48 -6.36
CA HIS A 40 11.27 3.31 -5.99
C HIS A 40 12.78 3.47 -6.27
N LYS A 41 13.16 4.29 -7.27
CA LYS A 41 14.56 4.61 -7.62
C LYS A 41 15.19 5.65 -6.68
N LYS A 42 14.38 6.36 -5.89
CA LYS A 42 14.81 7.48 -5.05
C LYS A 42 14.98 7.09 -3.58
N PHE A 43 14.28 6.05 -3.11
CA PHE A 43 14.32 5.62 -1.73
C PHE A 43 15.32 4.48 -1.51
N GLN A 44 15.84 4.39 -0.30
CA GLN A 44 16.51 3.16 0.15
C GLN A 44 15.47 2.06 0.24
N SER A 45 15.86 0.83 -0.09
CA SER A 45 14.96 -0.32 -0.05
C SER A 45 15.67 -1.59 0.40
N ARG A 46 14.89 -2.57 0.84
CA ARG A 46 15.32 -3.96 1.01
C ARG A 46 14.83 -4.80 -0.16
N PRO A 47 15.67 -5.63 -0.76
CA PRO A 47 15.30 -6.45 -1.90
C PRO A 47 14.42 -7.63 -1.48
N LEU A 48 13.49 -7.98 -2.37
CA LEU A 48 12.77 -9.24 -2.44
C LEU A 48 13.28 -9.98 -3.67
N ARG A 49 13.55 -11.29 -3.54
CA ARG A 49 14.12 -12.08 -4.63
C ARG A 49 13.10 -13.07 -5.17
N ALA A 50 12.93 -13.08 -6.46
CA ALA A 50 12.20 -14.15 -7.12
C ALA A 50 12.95 -15.47 -6.94
N ASP A 51 12.21 -16.55 -6.74
CA ASP A 51 12.78 -17.90 -6.65
C ASP A 51 12.90 -18.53 -8.06
N SER A 52 13.57 -19.67 -8.15
CA SER A 52 13.62 -20.48 -9.37
C SER A 52 12.26 -21.06 -9.73
N VAL A 53 11.44 -21.39 -8.74
CA VAL A 53 10.06 -21.89 -8.92
C VAL A 53 9.09 -20.71 -9.00
N LYS A 54 8.58 -20.46 -10.19
CA LYS A 54 7.65 -19.36 -10.47
C LYS A 54 6.26 -19.91 -10.76
N PHE A 55 5.25 -19.20 -10.27
CA PHE A 55 3.88 -19.42 -10.73
C PHE A 55 3.62 -18.54 -11.95
N LEU A 56 3.17 -19.11 -13.05
CA LEU A 56 2.83 -18.38 -14.27
C LEU A 56 1.32 -18.49 -14.52
N PHE A 57 0.67 -17.36 -14.80
CA PHE A 57 -0.69 -17.36 -15.30
C PHE A 57 -0.74 -17.96 -16.71
N TYR A 58 -1.82 -18.64 -17.04
CA TYR A 58 -1.99 -19.25 -18.36
C TYR A 58 -2.22 -18.18 -19.43
N ALA A 59 -1.67 -18.38 -20.61
CA ALA A 59 -2.00 -17.62 -21.81
C ALA A 59 -3.13 -18.31 -22.59
N THR A 60 -3.88 -17.55 -23.38
CA THR A 60 -4.94 -18.09 -24.24
C THR A 60 -5.06 -17.29 -25.55
N ASP A 61 -5.27 -18.00 -26.66
CA ASP A 61 -5.61 -17.39 -27.94
C ASP A 61 -7.09 -17.00 -28.05
N LYS A 62 -7.91 -17.41 -27.06
CA LYS A 62 -9.37 -17.17 -27.01
C LYS A 62 -9.74 -16.15 -25.94
N ALA A 63 -8.85 -15.19 -25.71
CA ALA A 63 -9.08 -14.15 -24.71
C ALA A 63 -10.37 -13.37 -24.97
N LYS A 64 -11.13 -13.15 -23.91
CA LYS A 64 -12.37 -12.36 -23.93
C LYS A 64 -12.20 -11.16 -23.01
N PHE A 65 -12.32 -9.98 -23.56
CA PHE A 65 -12.33 -8.74 -22.81
C PHE A 65 -13.16 -7.69 -23.56
N PRO A 66 -13.69 -6.68 -22.89
CA PRO A 66 -14.44 -5.61 -23.54
C PRO A 66 -13.58 -4.87 -24.57
N LYS A 67 -14.15 -4.57 -25.75
CA LYS A 67 -13.44 -3.87 -26.82
C LYS A 67 -13.46 -2.36 -26.67
N ALA A 68 -14.40 -1.84 -25.88
CA ALA A 68 -14.58 -0.41 -25.61
C ALA A 68 -15.17 -0.20 -24.20
N ILE A 69 -14.96 1.00 -23.66
CA ILE A 69 -15.62 1.55 -22.47
C ILE A 69 -16.21 2.90 -22.88
N ASN A 70 -17.53 3.08 -22.68
CA ASN A 70 -18.24 4.31 -23.08
C ASN A 70 -17.96 4.70 -24.54
N ASP A 71 -18.03 3.73 -25.45
CA ASP A 71 -17.76 3.88 -26.90
C ASP A 71 -16.31 4.27 -27.27
N VAL A 72 -15.41 4.38 -26.29
CA VAL A 72 -13.98 4.58 -26.53
C VAL A 72 -13.28 3.22 -26.63
N PRO A 73 -12.46 2.96 -27.66
CA PRO A 73 -11.67 1.72 -27.75
C PRO A 73 -10.89 1.46 -26.47
N PHE A 74 -10.87 0.21 -25.99
CA PHE A 74 -10.37 -0.13 -24.67
C PHE A 74 -8.92 0.35 -24.43
N ASP A 75 -8.05 0.11 -25.40
CA ASP A 75 -6.65 0.55 -25.31
C ASP A 75 -6.52 2.08 -25.22
N GLN A 76 -7.29 2.80 -26.05
CA GLN A 76 -7.32 4.26 -26.05
C GLN A 76 -7.83 4.79 -24.70
N TYR A 77 -8.88 4.17 -24.15
CA TYR A 77 -9.41 4.54 -22.84
C TYR A 77 -8.36 4.42 -21.74
N LEU A 78 -7.57 3.34 -21.77
CA LEU A 78 -6.49 3.12 -20.80
C LEU A 78 -5.35 4.13 -20.95
N GLU A 79 -4.96 4.47 -22.17
CA GLU A 79 -3.91 5.47 -22.47
C GLU A 79 -4.34 6.87 -22.04
N GLU A 80 -5.56 7.29 -22.37
CA GLU A 80 -6.11 8.60 -21.97
C GLU A 80 -6.14 8.75 -20.46
N ASN A 81 -6.43 7.67 -19.72
CA ASN A 81 -6.41 7.63 -18.27
C ASN A 81 -5.03 7.31 -17.67
N LYS A 82 -3.94 7.48 -18.45
CA LYS A 82 -2.54 7.39 -17.95
C LYS A 82 -2.18 6.05 -17.30
N THR A 83 -2.75 4.98 -17.82
CA THR A 83 -2.40 3.60 -17.44
C THR A 83 -1.02 3.24 -17.97
N VAL A 84 -0.20 2.56 -17.18
CA VAL A 84 1.10 2.03 -17.61
C VAL A 84 1.11 0.49 -17.69
N ALA A 85 0.23 -0.18 -16.94
CA ALA A 85 -0.02 -1.61 -17.06
C ALA A 85 -1.48 -1.92 -16.74
N PHE A 86 -2.09 -2.82 -17.49
CA PHE A 86 -3.45 -3.31 -17.22
C PHE A 86 -3.54 -4.81 -17.52
N LEU A 87 -4.00 -5.56 -16.52
CA LEU A 87 -4.17 -7.01 -16.61
C LEU A 87 -5.60 -7.38 -16.22
N ILE A 88 -6.20 -8.29 -16.99
CA ILE A 88 -7.44 -8.99 -16.62
C ILE A 88 -7.14 -10.48 -16.61
N ILE A 89 -7.34 -11.14 -15.47
CA ILE A 89 -7.06 -12.55 -15.27
C ILE A 89 -8.33 -13.21 -14.77
N LYS A 90 -8.77 -14.26 -15.45
CA LYS A 90 -9.93 -15.06 -15.11
C LYS A 90 -9.57 -16.55 -15.07
N ASN A 91 -9.91 -17.25 -13.99
CA ASN A 91 -9.57 -18.66 -13.80
C ASN A 91 -8.08 -18.92 -14.10
N ASP A 92 -7.21 -18.17 -13.45
CA ASP A 92 -5.75 -18.18 -13.66
C ASP A 92 -5.29 -17.92 -15.11
N THR A 93 -6.17 -17.50 -16.01
CA THR A 93 -5.88 -17.27 -17.43
C THR A 93 -5.93 -15.79 -17.77
N ILE A 94 -4.86 -15.26 -18.37
CA ILE A 94 -4.77 -13.88 -18.83
C ILE A 94 -5.76 -13.67 -19.97
N GLN A 95 -6.76 -12.82 -19.74
CA GLN A 95 -7.73 -12.40 -20.74
C GLN A 95 -7.31 -11.10 -21.44
N TYR A 96 -6.56 -10.28 -20.75
CA TYR A 96 -5.99 -9.06 -21.29
C TYR A 96 -4.71 -8.72 -20.52
N GLU A 97 -3.67 -8.35 -21.24
CA GLU A 97 -2.45 -7.82 -20.67
C GLU A 97 -1.86 -6.82 -21.64
N LYS A 98 -1.71 -5.58 -21.20
CA LYS A 98 -1.07 -4.54 -21.99
C LYS A 98 -0.30 -3.57 -21.13
N TYR A 99 0.79 -3.08 -21.70
CA TYR A 99 1.69 -2.11 -21.14
C TYR A 99 1.78 -0.89 -22.04
N PHE A 100 1.92 0.29 -21.45
CA PHE A 100 1.90 1.57 -22.15
C PHE A 100 3.11 2.42 -21.75
N GLU A 101 3.38 3.47 -22.50
CA GLU A 101 4.44 4.44 -22.23
C GLU A 101 5.85 3.80 -22.05
N GLY A 102 6.14 2.71 -22.74
CA GLY A 102 7.43 2.01 -22.67
C GLY A 102 7.62 1.13 -21.45
N TYR A 103 6.56 0.89 -20.68
CA TYR A 103 6.54 -0.15 -19.63
C TYR A 103 6.33 -1.52 -20.26
N ASP A 104 6.74 -2.55 -19.54
CA ASP A 104 6.65 -3.97 -19.90
C ASP A 104 6.35 -4.84 -18.68
N GLN A 105 6.33 -6.15 -18.85
CA GLN A 105 6.02 -7.10 -17.78
C GLN A 105 7.06 -7.12 -16.65
N GLU A 106 8.29 -6.67 -16.90
CA GLU A 106 9.38 -6.60 -15.91
C GLU A 106 9.41 -5.24 -15.17
N SER A 107 8.64 -4.28 -15.67
CA SER A 107 8.66 -2.92 -15.17
C SER A 107 8.12 -2.82 -13.74
N VAL A 108 8.97 -2.35 -12.83
CA VAL A 108 8.66 -2.18 -11.42
C VAL A 108 7.94 -0.86 -11.19
N VAL A 109 6.78 -0.92 -10.53
CA VAL A 109 5.96 0.24 -10.15
C VAL A 109 5.67 0.19 -8.65
N PRO A 110 5.78 1.33 -7.92
CA PRO A 110 5.41 1.38 -6.50
C PRO A 110 3.92 1.11 -6.31
N SER A 111 3.60 0.32 -5.30
CA SER A 111 2.22 0.00 -4.90
C SER A 111 1.44 1.20 -4.38
N PHE A 112 2.13 2.22 -3.87
CA PHE A 112 1.55 3.18 -2.96
C PHE A 112 0.68 2.47 -1.92
N SER A 113 -0.56 2.94 -1.69
CA SER A 113 -1.38 2.41 -0.60
C SER A 113 -1.86 0.97 -0.77
N MET A 114 -1.68 0.32 -1.94
CA MET A 114 -1.88 -1.14 -2.01
C MET A 114 -0.98 -1.91 -1.03
N ALA A 115 0.16 -1.35 -0.60
CA ALA A 115 1.00 -1.93 0.44
C ALA A 115 0.28 -2.11 1.79
N LYS A 116 -0.77 -1.32 2.06
CA LYS A 116 -1.58 -1.44 3.27
C LYS A 116 -2.28 -2.81 3.33
N SER A 117 -2.85 -3.23 2.20
CA SER A 117 -3.46 -4.57 2.09
C SER A 117 -2.42 -5.68 2.26
N VAL A 118 -1.21 -5.52 1.70
CA VAL A 118 -0.12 -6.48 1.93
C VAL A 118 0.30 -6.53 3.40
N THR A 119 0.37 -5.37 4.07
CA THR A 119 0.67 -5.31 5.51
C THR A 119 -0.41 -6.03 6.32
N SER A 120 -1.69 -5.89 5.96
CA SER A 120 -2.79 -6.64 6.55
C SER A 120 -2.62 -8.15 6.38
N ILE A 121 -2.23 -8.63 5.20
CA ILE A 121 -1.96 -10.06 4.98
C ILE A 121 -0.88 -10.54 5.95
N LEU A 122 0.21 -9.79 6.11
CA LEU A 122 1.30 -10.15 7.02
C LEU A 122 0.88 -10.14 8.49
N ILE A 123 -0.02 -9.25 8.90
CA ILE A 123 -0.64 -9.29 10.25
C ILE A 123 -1.44 -10.60 10.41
N GLY A 124 -2.22 -10.99 9.40
CA GLY A 124 -2.94 -12.26 9.40
C GLY A 124 -2.02 -13.47 9.55
N CYS A 125 -0.94 -13.51 8.77
CA CYS A 125 0.08 -14.55 8.90
C CYS A 125 0.71 -14.57 10.31
N ALA A 126 0.99 -13.41 10.89
CA ALA A 126 1.58 -13.30 12.23
C ALA A 126 0.62 -13.77 13.33
N ILE A 127 -0.69 -13.60 13.14
CA ILE A 127 -1.72 -14.15 14.03
C ILE A 127 -1.79 -15.67 13.87
N ASP A 128 -1.82 -16.17 12.64
CA ASP A 128 -1.86 -17.62 12.36
C ASP A 128 -0.64 -18.35 12.94
N GLU A 129 0.51 -17.68 13.02
CA GLU A 129 1.76 -18.23 13.58
C GLU A 129 1.93 -17.94 15.09
N GLY A 130 1.03 -17.20 15.70
CA GLY A 130 1.05 -16.88 17.13
C GLY A 130 2.06 -15.79 17.54
N PHE A 131 2.67 -15.08 16.60
CA PHE A 131 3.49 -13.88 16.90
C PHE A 131 2.65 -12.73 17.43
N ILE A 132 1.40 -12.65 17.00
CA ILE A 132 0.35 -11.75 17.48
C ILE A 132 -0.81 -12.63 17.94
N LYS A 133 -1.33 -12.41 19.15
CA LYS A 133 -2.39 -13.29 19.70
C LYS A 133 -3.75 -12.99 19.09
N SER A 134 -4.08 -11.74 18.91
CA SER A 134 -5.35 -11.31 18.30
C SER A 134 -5.31 -9.86 17.83
N VAL A 135 -6.25 -9.48 16.97
CA VAL A 135 -6.44 -8.09 16.55
C VAL A 135 -6.90 -7.17 17.70
N ASP A 136 -7.40 -7.73 18.80
CA ASP A 136 -7.93 -6.99 19.94
C ASP A 136 -6.85 -6.67 20.99
N GLU A 137 -5.59 -7.08 20.74
CA GLU A 137 -4.48 -6.69 21.61
C GLU A 137 -4.19 -5.18 21.48
N PRO A 138 -3.91 -4.49 22.62
CA PRO A 138 -3.38 -3.14 22.60
C PRO A 138 -2.04 -3.08 21.86
N ILE A 139 -1.87 -2.07 21.03
CA ILE A 139 -0.60 -1.89 20.29
C ILE A 139 0.58 -1.62 21.23
N THR A 140 0.30 -1.14 22.44
CA THR A 140 1.31 -0.86 23.46
C THR A 140 1.98 -2.11 24.01
N ASN A 141 1.41 -3.32 23.81
CA ASN A 141 2.10 -4.59 24.05
C ASN A 141 3.37 -4.73 23.19
N TYR A 142 3.39 -4.10 22.03
CA TYR A 142 4.51 -4.10 21.07
C TYR A 142 5.26 -2.78 21.03
N ILE A 143 4.59 -1.67 21.34
CA ILE A 143 5.14 -0.30 21.29
C ILE A 143 4.94 0.36 22.66
N PRO A 144 5.63 -0.11 23.72
CA PRO A 144 5.39 0.36 25.10
C PRO A 144 5.70 1.85 25.28
N GLU A 145 6.54 2.43 24.44
CA GLU A 145 6.86 3.86 24.47
C GLU A 145 5.66 4.78 24.14
N LEU A 146 4.55 4.22 23.66
CA LEU A 146 3.31 4.97 23.43
C LEU A 146 2.29 4.87 24.58
N ASN A 147 2.56 4.06 25.60
CA ASN A 147 1.61 3.79 26.68
C ASN A 147 1.15 5.05 27.42
N GLU A 148 2.08 5.92 27.82
CA GLU A 148 1.81 7.16 28.54
C GLU A 148 1.06 8.22 27.72
N LYS A 149 0.81 7.95 26.42
CA LYS A 149 0.18 8.88 25.48
C LYS A 149 -1.26 8.53 25.14
N GLY A 150 -1.88 7.62 25.88
CA GLY A 150 -3.25 7.17 25.65
C GLY A 150 -3.43 6.14 24.52
N PHE A 151 -2.34 5.58 24.01
CA PHE A 151 -2.38 4.51 23.00
C PHE A 151 -2.65 3.13 23.57
N ASP A 152 -2.71 2.98 24.89
CA ASP A 152 -3.07 1.75 25.60
C ASP A 152 -4.47 1.24 25.26
N ARG A 153 -5.35 2.12 24.79
CA ARG A 153 -6.71 1.79 24.30
C ARG A 153 -6.77 1.52 22.79
N VAL A 154 -5.69 1.78 22.05
CA VAL A 154 -5.63 1.52 20.62
C VAL A 154 -5.27 0.07 20.39
N THR A 155 -6.15 -0.70 19.76
CA THR A 155 -5.90 -2.08 19.39
C THR A 155 -5.39 -2.21 17.95
N ILE A 156 -4.84 -3.37 17.59
CA ILE A 156 -4.48 -3.71 16.22
C ILE A 156 -5.71 -3.61 15.31
N ARG A 157 -6.90 -3.99 15.80
CA ARG A 157 -8.18 -3.84 15.10
C ARG A 157 -8.45 -2.38 14.72
N HIS A 158 -8.31 -1.45 15.64
CA HIS A 158 -8.53 -0.03 15.38
C HIS A 158 -7.59 0.50 14.28
N LEU A 159 -6.33 0.05 14.23
CA LEU A 159 -5.41 0.41 13.15
C LEU A 159 -5.82 -0.21 11.81
N LEU A 160 -6.23 -1.48 11.80
CA LEU A 160 -6.67 -2.19 10.60
C LEU A 160 -7.94 -1.57 10.00
N GLN A 161 -8.89 -1.14 10.83
CA GLN A 161 -10.17 -0.55 10.44
C GLN A 161 -10.10 0.96 10.20
N MET A 162 -8.95 1.59 10.41
CA MET A 162 -8.81 3.05 10.31
C MET A 162 -9.69 3.82 11.31
N THR A 163 -9.87 3.27 12.53
CA THR A 163 -10.68 3.86 13.61
C THR A 163 -9.85 4.17 14.85
N SER A 164 -8.56 4.39 14.69
CA SER A 164 -7.64 4.54 15.84
C SER A 164 -7.81 5.81 16.66
N GLY A 165 -8.38 6.87 16.09
CA GLY A 165 -8.49 8.18 16.74
C GLY A 165 -7.17 8.94 16.87
N ILE A 166 -6.13 8.56 16.13
CA ILE A 166 -4.81 9.20 16.16
C ILE A 166 -4.85 10.52 15.40
N GLU A 167 -4.17 11.55 15.91
CA GLU A 167 -3.96 12.80 15.17
C GLU A 167 -2.95 12.56 14.05
N PHE A 168 -3.40 12.72 12.80
CA PHE A 168 -2.55 12.56 11.62
C PHE A 168 -3.11 13.35 10.43
N LYS A 169 -2.30 14.22 9.85
CA LYS A 169 -2.69 15.03 8.69
C LYS A 169 -2.37 14.28 7.40
N GLU A 170 -3.37 13.56 6.86
CA GLU A 170 -3.28 12.85 5.59
C GLU A 170 -3.37 13.85 4.42
N SER A 171 -2.26 14.53 4.12
CA SER A 171 -2.17 15.49 3.02
C SER A 171 -0.93 15.21 2.18
N TYR A 172 -1.13 14.90 0.92
CA TYR A 172 -0.05 14.59 -0.03
C TYR A 172 0.54 15.85 -0.68
N SER A 173 -0.17 16.97 -0.64
CA SER A 173 0.25 18.25 -1.20
C SER A 173 0.94 19.18 -0.19
N ASN A 174 0.78 18.92 1.11
CA ASN A 174 1.40 19.74 2.15
C ASN A 174 2.75 19.14 2.58
N PRO A 175 3.89 19.81 2.29
CA PRO A 175 5.23 19.33 2.66
C PRO A 175 5.47 19.21 4.16
N PHE A 176 4.66 19.92 4.96
CA PHE A 176 4.72 19.91 6.43
C PHE A 176 3.67 18.99 7.06
N GLY A 177 2.83 18.33 6.24
CA GLY A 177 1.86 17.35 6.71
C GLY A 177 2.52 16.02 7.12
N ASP A 178 1.80 15.22 7.90
CA ASP A 178 2.33 13.96 8.42
C ASP A 178 2.54 12.95 7.31
N ALA A 179 1.64 12.84 6.34
CA ALA A 179 1.80 11.95 5.18
C ALA A 179 3.09 12.25 4.41
N ALA A 180 3.37 13.53 4.07
CA ALA A 180 4.62 13.93 3.43
C ALA A 180 5.84 13.66 4.32
N SER A 181 5.68 13.91 5.62
CA SER A 181 6.70 13.66 6.62
C SER A 181 7.08 12.16 6.71
N PHE A 182 6.10 11.26 6.65
CA PHE A 182 6.33 9.83 6.64
C PHE A 182 6.91 9.36 5.30
N TYR A 183 6.40 9.90 4.19
CA TYR A 183 6.84 9.52 2.85
C TYR A 183 8.29 9.94 2.54
N TYR A 184 8.66 11.19 2.82
CA TYR A 184 10.00 11.73 2.53
C TYR A 184 10.97 11.63 3.70
N GLY A 185 10.48 11.38 4.92
CA GLY A 185 11.28 11.35 6.14
C GLY A 185 12.25 10.18 6.23
N ARG A 186 13.27 10.35 7.09
CA ARG A 186 14.35 9.37 7.33
C ARG A 186 14.36 8.76 8.72
N ASN A 187 13.34 9.00 9.55
CA ASN A 187 13.27 8.45 10.90
C ASN A 187 11.82 8.26 11.31
N LEU A 188 11.19 7.19 10.77
CA LEU A 188 9.81 6.84 11.07
C LEU A 188 9.60 6.53 12.55
N ARG A 189 10.53 5.83 13.22
CA ARG A 189 10.40 5.53 14.66
C ARG A 189 10.29 6.81 15.50
N LYS A 190 11.15 7.83 15.22
CA LYS A 190 11.07 9.12 15.89
C LYS A 190 9.78 9.88 15.59
N LYS A 191 9.20 9.67 14.40
CA LYS A 191 7.91 10.29 14.05
C LYS A 191 6.76 9.60 14.76
N ILE A 192 6.77 8.29 14.79
CA ILE A 192 5.81 7.47 15.55
C ILE A 192 5.84 7.85 17.02
N SER A 193 7.02 7.98 17.64
CA SER A 193 7.13 8.36 19.06
C SER A 193 6.59 9.76 19.40
N LYS A 194 6.27 10.57 18.38
CA LYS A 194 5.68 11.91 18.53
C LYS A 194 4.18 11.97 18.19
N MET A 195 3.59 10.85 17.80
CA MET A 195 2.15 10.80 17.53
C MET A 195 1.34 11.04 18.80
N GLU A 196 0.18 11.59 18.63
CA GLU A 196 -0.75 11.95 19.70
C GLU A 196 -2.15 11.45 19.37
N MET A 197 -3.00 11.30 20.37
CA MET A 197 -4.40 10.94 20.20
C MET A 197 -5.22 12.21 19.96
N LYS A 198 -6.23 12.12 19.08
CA LYS A 198 -7.17 13.18 18.74
C LYS A 198 -8.57 12.87 19.29
N THR A 199 -8.99 11.61 19.18
CA THR A 199 -10.32 11.14 19.62
C THR A 199 -10.21 9.76 20.24
N GLU A 200 -11.31 9.27 20.83
CA GLU A 200 -11.39 7.90 21.34
C GLU A 200 -11.29 6.88 20.21
N PRO A 201 -10.48 5.81 20.37
CA PRO A 201 -10.42 4.71 19.41
C PRO A 201 -11.79 4.04 19.21
N GLY A 202 -12.05 3.56 18.00
CA GLY A 202 -13.28 2.85 17.64
C GLY A 202 -14.51 3.74 17.38
N THR A 203 -14.36 5.07 17.45
CA THR A 203 -15.52 5.98 17.33
C THR A 203 -15.78 6.50 15.93
N GLN A 204 -14.73 6.60 15.09
CA GLN A 204 -14.84 7.22 13.78
C GLN A 204 -13.79 6.66 12.82
N PHE A 205 -14.22 6.37 11.59
CA PHE A 205 -13.32 6.06 10.48
C PHE A 205 -12.60 7.32 10.01
N GLU A 206 -11.27 7.26 9.98
CA GLU A 206 -10.41 8.28 9.35
C GLU A 206 -9.26 7.55 8.64
N TYR A 207 -9.24 7.61 7.30
CA TYR A 207 -8.19 6.98 6.51
C TYR A 207 -6.87 7.73 6.69
N ILE A 208 -5.94 7.13 7.44
CA ILE A 208 -4.63 7.72 7.72
C ILE A 208 -3.50 6.71 7.56
N SER A 209 -2.44 7.12 6.86
CA SER A 209 -1.25 6.30 6.62
C SER A 209 -0.49 5.96 7.91
N GLY A 210 -0.65 6.78 8.95
CA GLY A 210 -0.10 6.55 10.28
C GLY A 210 -0.52 5.22 10.89
N ASN A 211 -1.77 4.80 10.69
CA ASN A 211 -2.29 3.52 11.19
C ASN A 211 -1.51 2.34 10.63
N THR A 212 -1.30 2.29 9.33
CA THR A 212 -0.56 1.19 8.70
C THR A 212 0.92 1.22 9.05
N GLN A 213 1.50 2.39 9.23
CA GLN A 213 2.88 2.48 9.68
C GLN A 213 3.06 1.97 11.12
N LEU A 214 2.07 2.19 12.00
CA LEU A 214 2.03 1.58 13.33
C LEU A 214 1.87 0.06 13.26
N LEU A 215 0.99 -0.47 12.39
CA LEU A 215 0.90 -1.92 12.13
C LEU A 215 2.25 -2.50 11.71
N GLY A 216 3.00 -1.79 10.86
CA GLY A 216 4.35 -2.19 10.48
C GLY A 216 5.31 -2.26 11.66
N LEU A 217 5.25 -1.31 12.59
CA LEU A 217 6.11 -1.33 13.78
C LEU A 217 5.68 -2.41 14.78
N VAL A 218 4.37 -2.62 14.96
CA VAL A 218 3.83 -3.75 15.75
C VAL A 218 4.37 -5.08 15.20
N LEU A 219 4.24 -5.28 13.90
CA LEU A 219 4.68 -6.52 13.23
C LEU A 219 6.19 -6.71 13.36
N GLU A 220 7.02 -5.68 13.12
CA GLU A 220 8.47 -5.78 13.27
C GLU A 220 8.86 -6.22 14.69
N ARG A 221 8.20 -5.67 15.72
CA ARG A 221 8.46 -6.01 17.11
C ARG A 221 8.00 -7.42 17.47
N ALA A 222 6.86 -7.84 16.94
CA ALA A 222 6.33 -9.19 17.11
C ALA A 222 7.26 -10.25 16.50
N LEU A 223 7.93 -9.95 15.40
CA LEU A 223 8.79 -10.88 14.65
C LEU A 223 10.19 -11.09 15.25
N LEU A 224 10.51 -10.50 16.40
CA LEU A 224 11.71 -10.76 17.20
C LEU A 224 13.03 -10.75 16.40
N GLY A 225 13.27 -9.72 15.62
CA GLY A 225 14.53 -9.50 14.90
C GLY A 225 14.49 -9.76 13.40
N LYS A 226 13.40 -10.30 12.84
CA LYS A 226 13.18 -10.30 11.39
C LYS A 226 12.72 -8.94 10.91
N THR A 227 13.17 -8.52 9.73
CA THR A 227 12.60 -7.38 9.05
C THR A 227 11.28 -7.75 8.37
N LEU A 228 10.40 -6.77 8.13
CA LEU A 228 9.15 -7.05 7.42
C LEU A 228 9.40 -7.54 5.99
N THR A 229 10.46 -7.07 5.35
CA THR A 229 10.83 -7.55 4.01
C THR A 229 11.25 -9.03 4.04
N GLN A 230 12.00 -9.47 5.07
CA GLN A 230 12.33 -10.91 5.25
C GLN A 230 11.05 -11.71 5.49
N TYR A 231 10.15 -11.22 6.33
CA TYR A 231 8.89 -11.91 6.60
C TYR A 231 8.00 -11.98 5.35
N LEU A 232 7.90 -10.89 4.58
CA LEU A 232 7.22 -10.87 3.28
C LEU A 232 7.84 -11.88 2.30
N GLN A 233 9.18 -11.96 2.25
CA GLN A 233 9.88 -12.94 1.42
C GLN A 233 9.48 -14.38 1.77
N GLU A 234 9.48 -14.71 3.07
CA GLU A 234 9.18 -16.05 3.56
C GLU A 234 7.71 -16.45 3.42
N LYS A 235 6.79 -15.48 3.64
CA LYS A 235 5.35 -15.78 3.70
C LYS A 235 4.64 -15.61 2.38
N LEU A 236 5.06 -14.67 1.55
CA LEU A 236 4.36 -14.37 0.29
C LEU A 236 5.28 -14.53 -0.91
N TRP A 237 6.43 -13.85 -0.94
CA TRP A 237 7.22 -13.73 -2.18
C TRP A 237 7.65 -15.08 -2.73
N THR A 238 8.33 -15.89 -1.91
CA THR A 238 8.77 -17.24 -2.28
C THR A 238 7.59 -18.21 -2.44
N PRO A 239 6.65 -18.36 -1.47
CA PRO A 239 5.58 -19.34 -1.58
C PRO A 239 4.61 -19.09 -2.74
N LEU A 240 4.36 -17.83 -3.12
CA LEU A 240 3.50 -17.51 -4.25
C LEU A 240 4.21 -17.63 -5.61
N GLY A 241 5.50 -17.96 -5.64
CA GLY A 241 6.26 -18.09 -6.87
C GLY A 241 6.28 -16.78 -7.66
N MET A 242 6.63 -15.66 -7.00
CA MET A 242 6.70 -14.35 -7.64
C MET A 242 7.66 -14.39 -8.83
N GLU A 243 7.30 -13.68 -9.91
CA GLU A 243 7.97 -13.83 -11.21
C GLU A 243 9.26 -13.01 -11.29
N TYR A 244 9.29 -11.85 -10.62
CA TYR A 244 10.40 -10.92 -10.68
C TYR A 244 10.91 -10.50 -9.30
N ASP A 245 12.13 -10.01 -9.27
CA ASP A 245 12.69 -9.33 -8.10
C ASP A 245 11.87 -8.06 -7.81
N ALA A 246 11.74 -7.75 -6.52
CA ALA A 246 11.01 -6.59 -6.05
C ALA A 246 11.76 -5.92 -4.89
N SER A 247 11.16 -4.92 -4.26
CA SER A 247 11.75 -4.30 -3.09
C SER A 247 10.70 -3.61 -2.22
N TRP A 248 10.99 -3.47 -0.93
CA TRP A 248 10.22 -2.60 -0.06
C TRP A 248 11.06 -1.40 0.37
N SER A 249 10.56 -0.19 0.14
CA SER A 249 11.29 1.03 0.52
C SER A 249 11.31 1.21 2.03
N ILE A 250 12.48 1.67 2.54
CA ILE A 250 12.76 1.93 3.94
C ILE A 250 13.07 3.40 4.17
N ASP A 251 12.93 3.87 5.41
CA ASP A 251 13.20 5.26 5.75
C ASP A 251 14.70 5.61 5.76
N ARG A 252 15.57 4.64 6.12
CA ARG A 252 17.03 4.80 6.19
C ARG A 252 17.75 3.47 6.06
N LYS A 253 19.03 3.48 5.64
CA LYS A 253 19.82 2.28 5.38
C LYS A 253 20.10 1.45 6.63
N LYS A 254 20.51 2.10 7.73
CA LYS A 254 20.84 1.43 9.00
C LYS A 254 19.59 1.42 9.90
N GLU A 255 19.19 0.24 10.37
CA GLU A 255 18.03 0.06 11.26
C GLU A 255 16.73 0.70 10.74
N GLY A 256 16.61 0.77 9.40
CA GLY A 256 15.45 1.37 8.75
C GLY A 256 14.19 0.55 8.94
N LEU A 257 13.06 1.23 9.00
CA LEU A 257 11.73 0.64 9.04
C LEU A 257 11.11 0.70 7.65
N GLU A 258 10.49 -0.39 7.22
CA GLU A 258 9.72 -0.41 5.97
C GLU A 258 8.58 0.60 6.00
N LYS A 259 8.36 1.27 4.88
CA LYS A 259 7.23 2.18 4.69
C LYS A 259 6.00 1.34 4.36
N THR A 260 5.35 0.82 5.40
CA THR A 260 4.28 -0.17 5.27
C THR A 260 2.98 0.40 4.72
N PHE A 261 2.77 1.70 4.89
CA PHE A 261 1.62 2.41 4.31
C PHE A 261 1.73 2.62 2.79
N CYS A 262 2.93 2.35 2.20
CA CYS A 262 3.22 2.50 0.77
C CYS A 262 4.44 1.65 0.36
N CYS A 263 4.86 1.83 -0.86
CA CYS A 263 6.25 1.69 -1.27
C CYS A 263 6.77 0.24 -1.29
N LEU A 264 5.90 -0.76 -1.41
CA LEU A 264 6.24 -2.04 -2.00
C LEU A 264 6.35 -1.81 -3.50
N ASN A 265 7.43 -2.26 -4.14
CA ASN A 265 7.76 -1.96 -5.52
C ASN A 265 7.87 -3.29 -6.29
N ALA A 266 6.93 -3.56 -7.18
CA ALA A 266 6.81 -4.83 -7.88
C ALA A 266 6.24 -4.68 -9.30
N CYS A 267 6.22 -5.77 -10.05
CA CYS A 267 5.62 -5.83 -11.38
C CYS A 267 4.12 -6.12 -11.32
N ALA A 268 3.40 -5.80 -12.38
CA ALA A 268 1.94 -5.96 -12.43
C ALA A 268 1.49 -7.42 -12.20
N ARG A 269 2.20 -8.39 -12.78
CA ARG A 269 1.88 -9.82 -12.58
C ARG A 269 2.10 -10.27 -11.14
N ASP A 270 3.07 -9.71 -10.42
CA ASP A 270 3.30 -10.05 -9.02
C ASP A 270 2.22 -9.45 -8.11
N TYR A 271 1.71 -8.27 -8.42
CA TYR A 271 0.51 -7.74 -7.78
C TYR A 271 -0.72 -8.61 -8.04
N ALA A 272 -0.86 -9.17 -9.24
CA ALA A 272 -1.96 -10.09 -9.55
C ALA A 272 -1.91 -11.38 -8.71
N ARG A 273 -0.71 -11.88 -8.37
CA ARG A 273 -0.55 -13.04 -7.47
C ARG A 273 -1.04 -12.76 -6.06
N ILE A 274 -0.90 -11.53 -5.58
CA ILE A 274 -1.49 -11.10 -4.30
C ILE A 274 -3.03 -11.14 -4.40
N GLY A 275 -3.59 -10.66 -5.49
CA GLY A 275 -5.05 -10.77 -5.77
C GLY A 275 -5.50 -12.23 -5.81
N ARG A 276 -4.75 -13.11 -6.48
CA ARG A 276 -5.04 -14.55 -6.56
C ARG A 276 -5.03 -15.24 -5.19
N LEU A 277 -4.11 -14.88 -4.32
CA LEU A 277 -4.09 -15.41 -2.96
C LEU A 277 -5.41 -15.13 -2.24
N TYR A 278 -5.91 -13.91 -2.32
CA TYR A 278 -7.16 -13.52 -1.70
C TYR A 278 -8.39 -14.10 -2.41
N LEU A 279 -8.35 -14.17 -3.74
CA LEU A 279 -9.38 -14.86 -4.53
C LEU A 279 -9.59 -16.31 -4.06
N ASN A 280 -8.50 -17.00 -3.75
CA ASN A 280 -8.49 -18.39 -3.27
C ASN A 280 -8.52 -18.49 -1.73
N LYS A 281 -9.05 -17.49 -1.04
CA LYS A 281 -9.23 -17.49 0.43
C LYS A 281 -7.95 -17.83 1.19
N GLY A 282 -6.82 -17.28 0.74
CA GLY A 282 -5.51 -17.49 1.36
C GLY A 282 -4.85 -18.82 1.04
N ASN A 283 -5.46 -19.66 0.22
CA ASN A 283 -4.88 -20.92 -0.26
C ASN A 283 -4.06 -20.70 -1.53
N TRP A 284 -2.89 -21.30 -1.61
CA TRP A 284 -2.02 -21.27 -2.77
C TRP A 284 -1.64 -22.68 -3.17
N ASN A 285 -2.30 -23.20 -4.20
CA ASN A 285 -2.04 -24.53 -4.78
C ASN A 285 -2.04 -25.64 -3.72
N GLY A 286 -3.02 -25.65 -2.81
CA GLY A 286 -3.17 -26.62 -1.72
C GLY A 286 -2.48 -26.25 -0.41
N LYS A 287 -1.66 -25.21 -0.38
CA LYS A 287 -1.02 -24.71 0.85
C LYS A 287 -1.73 -23.46 1.36
N GLN A 288 -2.19 -23.48 2.62
CA GLN A 288 -2.75 -22.29 3.26
C GLN A 288 -1.59 -21.35 3.66
N ILE A 289 -1.56 -20.16 3.07
CA ILE A 289 -0.54 -19.13 3.29
C ILE A 289 -0.95 -18.19 4.43
N VAL A 290 -2.20 -17.75 4.39
CA VAL A 290 -2.90 -17.02 5.45
C VAL A 290 -4.26 -17.65 5.65
N SER A 291 -4.78 -17.72 6.87
CA SER A 291 -6.02 -18.44 7.15
C SER A 291 -7.21 -17.91 6.32
N GLN A 292 -8.09 -18.83 5.91
CA GLN A 292 -9.35 -18.47 5.26
C GLN A 292 -10.17 -17.50 6.14
N LYS A 293 -10.16 -17.73 7.45
CA LYS A 293 -10.81 -16.85 8.44
C LYS A 293 -10.32 -15.42 8.32
N TRP A 294 -8.99 -15.20 8.17
CA TRP A 294 -8.42 -13.87 8.02
C TRP A 294 -8.89 -13.19 6.72
N VAL A 295 -8.86 -13.92 5.60
CA VAL A 295 -9.31 -13.38 4.31
C VAL A 295 -10.79 -12.98 4.39
N GLU A 296 -11.64 -13.84 4.94
CA GLU A 296 -13.07 -13.57 5.10
C GLU A 296 -13.33 -12.39 6.05
N GLU A 297 -12.62 -12.31 7.17
CA GLU A 297 -12.75 -11.20 8.12
C GLU A 297 -12.26 -9.87 7.52
N SER A 298 -11.16 -9.89 6.78
CA SER A 298 -10.57 -8.69 6.18
C SER A 298 -11.31 -8.15 4.94
N THR A 299 -12.22 -8.93 4.37
CA THR A 299 -13.03 -8.53 3.20
C THR A 299 -14.53 -8.52 3.46
N LYS A 300 -14.94 -8.74 4.71
CA LYS A 300 -16.33 -8.73 5.13
C LYS A 300 -16.78 -7.32 5.49
N LEU A 301 -18.02 -6.98 5.13
CA LEU A 301 -18.66 -5.76 5.63
C LEU A 301 -18.61 -5.70 7.16
N ASP A 302 -18.09 -4.63 7.70
CA ASP A 302 -18.14 -4.32 9.12
C ASP A 302 -19.25 -3.30 9.40
N THR A 303 -20.12 -3.63 10.35
CA THR A 303 -21.24 -2.79 10.78
C THR A 303 -21.05 -2.27 12.21
N THR A 304 -19.85 -2.42 12.79
CA THR A 304 -19.52 -1.90 14.11
C THR A 304 -19.62 -0.37 14.12
N ALA A 305 -20.06 0.21 15.21
CA ALA A 305 -20.10 1.65 15.34
C ALA A 305 -18.69 2.26 15.09
N GLY A 306 -18.65 3.32 14.31
CA GLY A 306 -17.39 3.97 13.90
C GLY A 306 -16.68 3.36 12.70
N SER A 307 -17.05 2.15 12.23
CA SER A 307 -16.50 1.55 11.01
C SER A 307 -17.05 2.17 9.74
N ALA A 308 -16.41 1.91 8.60
CA ALA A 308 -16.89 2.30 7.28
C ALA A 308 -17.44 1.10 6.52
N SER A 309 -18.61 1.25 5.88
CA SER A 309 -19.24 0.18 5.10
C SER A 309 -18.47 -0.22 3.82
N PHE A 310 -17.50 0.59 3.42
CA PHE A 310 -16.72 0.41 2.19
C PHE A 310 -15.25 0.07 2.46
N TYR A 311 -14.86 -0.21 3.72
CA TYR A 311 -13.47 -0.47 4.09
C TYR A 311 -13.37 -1.45 5.25
N GLN A 312 -12.52 -2.46 5.14
CA GLN A 312 -12.26 -3.42 6.21
C GLN A 312 -10.83 -3.94 6.15
N PHE A 313 -10.15 -3.94 7.27
CA PHE A 313 -8.79 -4.45 7.49
C PHE A 313 -7.83 -4.17 6.32
N GLN A 314 -7.77 -2.88 5.91
CA GLN A 314 -6.90 -2.34 4.84
C GLN A 314 -7.32 -2.76 3.42
N TRP A 315 -8.57 -3.20 3.23
CA TRP A 315 -9.18 -3.48 1.92
C TRP A 315 -10.37 -2.56 1.66
N TRP A 316 -10.50 -2.09 0.43
CA TRP A 316 -11.67 -1.36 -0.04
C TRP A 316 -12.72 -2.33 -0.54
N LEU A 317 -13.99 -2.04 -0.28
CA LEU A 317 -15.14 -2.89 -0.58
C LEU A 317 -16.11 -2.13 -1.51
N PRO A 318 -15.88 -2.11 -2.83
CA PRO A 318 -16.77 -1.43 -3.79
C PRO A 318 -18.21 -1.94 -3.74
N ALA A 319 -18.40 -3.26 -3.71
CA ALA A 319 -19.67 -3.91 -3.45
C ALA A 319 -19.47 -4.95 -2.33
N PRO A 320 -19.73 -4.58 -1.06
CA PRO A 320 -19.46 -5.45 0.07
C PRO A 320 -20.09 -6.83 -0.07
N GLY A 321 -19.30 -7.90 0.11
CA GLY A 321 -19.72 -9.29 -0.08
C GLY A 321 -19.68 -9.80 -1.54
N VAL A 322 -19.38 -8.92 -2.51
CA VAL A 322 -19.26 -9.27 -3.93
C VAL A 322 -17.81 -9.16 -4.39
N ASP A 323 -17.16 -8.05 -4.09
CA ASP A 323 -15.80 -7.74 -4.51
C ASP A 323 -15.05 -6.92 -3.47
N PHE A 324 -13.74 -6.89 -3.61
CA PHE A 324 -12.84 -6.08 -2.80
C PHE A 324 -11.61 -5.69 -3.61
N MET A 325 -10.87 -4.67 -3.13
CA MET A 325 -9.65 -4.26 -3.82
C MET A 325 -8.63 -3.61 -2.89
N ALA A 326 -7.37 -3.70 -3.28
CA ALA A 326 -6.31 -2.82 -2.80
C ALA A 326 -6.22 -1.60 -3.72
N GLU A 327 -6.06 -0.42 -3.13
CA GLU A 327 -6.00 0.85 -3.87
C GLU A 327 -4.81 1.69 -3.42
N GLY A 328 -4.18 2.38 -4.38
CA GLY A 328 -3.09 3.31 -4.16
C GLY A 328 -3.20 4.55 -5.04
N ILE A 329 -2.70 5.68 -4.55
CA ILE A 329 -2.68 6.93 -5.31
C ILE A 329 -2.04 6.75 -6.70
N LEU A 330 -2.35 7.64 -7.62
CA LEU A 330 -1.98 7.59 -9.04
C LEU A 330 -2.65 6.43 -9.80
N GLY A 331 -3.64 5.78 -9.18
CA GLY A 331 -4.44 4.73 -9.78
C GLY A 331 -3.74 3.37 -9.83
N GLN A 332 -3.19 2.95 -8.71
CA GLN A 332 -2.70 1.58 -8.51
C GLN A 332 -3.83 0.75 -7.91
N PHE A 333 -4.18 -0.37 -8.55
CA PHE A 333 -5.29 -1.21 -8.10
C PHE A 333 -4.99 -2.70 -8.26
N ILE A 334 -5.45 -3.48 -7.28
CA ILE A 334 -5.66 -4.92 -7.37
C ILE A 334 -7.13 -5.15 -7.03
N TYR A 335 -7.96 -5.33 -8.03
CA TYR A 335 -9.37 -5.64 -7.87
C TYR A 335 -9.59 -7.14 -7.93
N VAL A 336 -10.46 -7.66 -7.06
CA VAL A 336 -10.77 -9.09 -6.95
C VAL A 336 -12.26 -9.27 -6.86
N ASN A 337 -12.82 -10.11 -7.75
CA ASN A 337 -14.22 -10.53 -7.70
C ASN A 337 -14.29 -12.05 -7.56
N PRO A 338 -14.51 -12.58 -6.34
CA PRO A 338 -14.53 -14.03 -6.10
C PRO A 338 -15.62 -14.78 -6.86
N SER A 339 -16.80 -14.18 -7.02
CA SER A 339 -17.92 -14.85 -7.71
C SER A 339 -17.68 -15.06 -9.20
N LYS A 340 -16.75 -14.27 -9.76
CA LYS A 340 -16.36 -14.33 -11.17
C LYS A 340 -15.01 -15.00 -11.39
N ASP A 341 -14.31 -15.40 -10.32
CA ASP A 341 -12.93 -15.87 -10.40
C ASP A 341 -12.04 -14.89 -11.21
N LEU A 342 -12.16 -13.60 -10.87
CA LEU A 342 -11.62 -12.50 -11.64
C LEU A 342 -10.67 -11.63 -10.82
N ILE A 343 -9.52 -11.32 -11.41
CA ILE A 343 -8.55 -10.36 -10.89
C ILE A 343 -8.31 -9.32 -11.97
N ILE A 344 -8.32 -8.04 -11.58
CA ILE A 344 -7.89 -6.95 -12.45
C ILE A 344 -6.78 -6.18 -11.74
N VAL A 345 -5.66 -5.97 -12.43
CA VAL A 345 -4.58 -5.11 -11.97
C VAL A 345 -4.47 -3.91 -12.88
N ARG A 346 -4.47 -2.72 -12.31
CA ARG A 346 -4.10 -1.50 -13.00
C ARG A 346 -2.94 -0.83 -12.28
N LEU A 347 -1.94 -0.43 -13.05
CA LEU A 347 -0.89 0.47 -12.61
C LEU A 347 -0.96 1.75 -13.44
N GLY A 348 -1.04 2.89 -12.78
CA GLY A 348 -1.23 4.19 -13.41
C GLY A 348 -0.09 5.16 -13.09
N LYS A 349 0.20 6.05 -14.02
CA LYS A 349 1.07 7.21 -13.82
C LYS A 349 0.32 8.38 -13.18
N LYS A 350 -0.98 8.41 -13.39
CA LYS A 350 -1.99 9.25 -12.75
C LYS A 350 -3.28 8.45 -12.64
N GLU A 351 -4.18 8.92 -11.81
CA GLU A 351 -5.51 8.30 -11.68
C GLU A 351 -6.31 8.43 -12.98
N GLY A 352 -6.16 9.55 -13.66
CA GLY A 352 -6.98 9.90 -14.80
C GLY A 352 -8.33 10.49 -14.37
N GLU A 353 -9.30 10.50 -15.30
CA GLU A 353 -10.67 11.01 -15.06
C GLU A 353 -11.68 9.87 -14.83
N ALA A 354 -11.23 8.62 -14.95
CA ALA A 354 -12.06 7.44 -14.80
C ALA A 354 -12.46 7.19 -13.34
N ASN A 355 -13.73 6.85 -13.12
CA ASN A 355 -14.14 6.22 -11.86
C ASN A 355 -13.77 4.72 -11.92
N TRP A 356 -12.58 4.36 -11.43
CA TRP A 356 -12.05 3.01 -11.53
C TRP A 356 -12.91 1.97 -10.80
N TRP A 357 -13.57 2.33 -9.72
CA TRP A 357 -14.49 1.41 -9.03
C TRP A 357 -15.62 0.98 -9.97
N SER A 358 -16.28 1.95 -10.63
CA SER A 358 -17.34 1.66 -11.60
C SER A 358 -16.81 0.90 -12.83
N VAL A 359 -15.61 1.23 -13.30
CA VAL A 359 -14.97 0.54 -14.43
C VAL A 359 -14.72 -0.92 -14.09
N PHE A 360 -14.15 -1.24 -12.92
CA PHE A 360 -13.87 -2.62 -12.53
C PHE A 360 -15.16 -3.43 -12.33
N MET A 361 -16.18 -2.86 -11.68
CA MET A 361 -17.49 -3.54 -11.54
C MET A 361 -18.15 -3.77 -12.90
N SER A 362 -18.07 -2.82 -13.83
CA SER A 362 -18.56 -2.98 -15.20
C SER A 362 -17.81 -4.08 -15.95
N LEU A 363 -16.48 -4.08 -15.87
CA LEU A 363 -15.65 -5.13 -16.45
C LEU A 363 -16.00 -6.50 -15.87
N ALA A 364 -16.16 -6.60 -14.54
CA ALA A 364 -16.55 -7.86 -13.89
C ALA A 364 -17.93 -8.36 -14.32
N SER A 365 -18.86 -7.45 -14.64
CA SER A 365 -20.21 -7.84 -15.12
C SER A 365 -20.19 -8.48 -16.50
N ALA A 366 -19.15 -8.24 -17.30
CA ALA A 366 -18.98 -8.81 -18.63
C ALA A 366 -18.50 -10.28 -18.62
N TYR A 367 -18.10 -10.79 -17.46
CA TYR A 367 -17.67 -12.17 -17.22
C TYR A 367 -18.72 -12.95 -16.42
#